data_f7d38e53ae6a57c0d5ad82175e5bd708
#
_entry.id   f7d38e53ae6a57c0d5ad82175e5bd708
#
_cell.length_a   1.000
_cell.length_b   1.000
_cell.length_c   1.000
_cell.angle_alpha   90.00
_cell.angle_beta   90.00
_cell.angle_gamma   90.00
#
_symmetry.space_group_name_H-M   'P 1'
#
loop_
_entity.id
_entity.type
_entity.pdbx_description
1 polymer ?
#
loop_
_entity_poly.entity_id
_entity_poly.type
_entity_poly.pdbx_seq_one_letter_code
_entity_poly.pdbx_strand_id
1 'polypeptide(L)'
;MAYDLVNKYFERGIDDISLVEDKLNLSMMEQLKAGIDRAYAEKGKVFNKYISYDDNNYKSSFNFLSDYYKNNRPSKLVITFRDSQAIAVLNACQEAGYSLPEDCELVCVLNNKYLTMTRPNVTSYNIPEYDLGAVAMRLLTKMLVDDDSVKDNKDIEMSYVLMSKGTTK
;
A
#
# COMPACT_ATOMS: atom_id res chain seq x y z
N MET A 1 6.49 7.16 2.46
CA MET A 1 5.15 6.52 2.45
C MET A 1 5.10 5.32 3.41
N ALA A 2 5.65 4.14 3.07
CA ALA A 2 5.60 2.97 3.96
C ALA A 2 6.30 3.16 5.31
N TYR A 3 7.46 3.78 5.32
CA TYR A 3 8.19 4.14 6.53
C TYR A 3 7.33 5.00 7.48
N ASP A 4 6.68 6.05 6.98
CA ASP A 4 5.86 6.94 7.80
C ASP A 4 4.59 6.23 8.30
N LEU A 5 3.99 5.36 7.46
CA LEU A 5 2.85 4.55 7.85
C LEU A 5 3.20 3.63 9.04
N VAL A 6 4.27 2.87 8.91
CA VAL A 6 4.71 1.92 9.95
C VAL A 6 5.05 2.66 11.24
N ASN A 7 5.76 3.79 11.18
CA ASN A 7 6.07 4.58 12.37
C ASN A 7 4.81 5.13 13.06
N LYS A 8 3.81 5.59 12.29
CA LYS A 8 2.52 6.01 12.84
C LYS A 8 1.83 4.88 13.63
N TYR A 9 1.94 3.63 13.16
CA TYR A 9 1.40 2.47 13.89
C TYR A 9 2.25 2.09 15.10
N PHE A 10 3.56 2.20 15.02
CA PHE A 10 4.44 2.04 16.20
C PHE A 10 4.14 3.06 17.30
N GLU A 11 3.85 4.31 16.95
CA GLU A 11 3.42 5.33 17.92
C GLU A 11 2.09 4.96 18.61
N ARG A 12 1.22 4.23 17.93
CA ARG A 12 -0.02 3.66 18.50
C ARG A 12 0.22 2.36 19.29
N GLY A 13 1.47 1.90 19.42
CA GLY A 13 1.81 0.63 20.07
C GLY A 13 1.50 -0.61 19.26
N ILE A 14 1.30 -0.47 17.94
CA ILE A 14 0.96 -1.57 17.03
C ILE A 14 2.21 -1.92 16.22
N ASP A 15 2.74 -3.12 16.44
CA ASP A 15 3.88 -3.71 15.71
C ASP A 15 3.52 -4.99 14.95
N ASP A 16 2.29 -5.47 15.13
CA ASP A 16 1.74 -6.59 14.37
C ASP A 16 1.24 -6.12 13.00
N ILE A 17 2.16 -6.06 12.05
CA ILE A 17 1.93 -5.57 10.69
C ILE A 17 2.26 -6.68 9.70
N SER A 18 1.48 -6.83 8.65
CA SER A 18 1.77 -7.71 7.51
C SER A 18 1.70 -6.97 6.19
N LEU A 19 2.50 -7.41 5.22
CA LEU A 19 2.48 -6.94 3.85
C LEU A 19 1.98 -8.06 2.94
N VAL A 20 0.90 -7.80 2.22
CA VAL A 20 0.40 -8.69 1.17
C VAL A 20 1.06 -8.31 -0.15
N GLU A 21 1.72 -9.26 -0.77
CA GLU A 21 2.48 -9.06 -2.00
C GLU A 21 2.23 -10.16 -3.03
N ASP A 22 2.32 -9.80 -4.29
CA ASP A 22 2.48 -10.74 -5.38
C ASP A 22 3.96 -10.90 -5.73
N LYS A 23 4.32 -12.01 -6.37
CA LYS A 23 5.71 -12.29 -6.77
C LYS A 23 6.16 -11.52 -8.03
N LEU A 24 5.35 -10.61 -8.54
CA LEU A 24 5.76 -9.69 -9.59
C LEU A 24 6.69 -8.65 -8.99
N ASN A 25 7.99 -8.87 -9.07
CA ASN A 25 9.04 -7.98 -8.57
C ASN A 25 8.98 -6.61 -9.26
N LEU A 26 8.12 -5.75 -8.79
CA LEU A 26 8.06 -4.36 -9.21
C LEU A 26 9.02 -3.55 -8.34
N SER A 27 9.80 -2.66 -8.94
CA SER A 27 10.72 -1.77 -8.20
C SER A 27 10.02 -0.95 -7.11
N MET A 28 8.74 -0.61 -7.31
CA MET A 28 7.92 0.06 -6.29
C MET A 28 7.63 -0.82 -5.08
N MET A 29 7.50 -2.14 -5.25
CA MET A 29 7.33 -3.08 -4.15
C MET A 29 8.63 -3.19 -3.33
N GLU A 30 9.79 -3.18 -3.99
CA GLU A 30 11.08 -3.16 -3.30
C GLU A 30 11.26 -1.89 -2.47
N GLN A 31 10.88 -0.74 -3.00
CA GLN A 31 10.90 0.53 -2.25
C GLN A 31 9.93 0.52 -1.06
N LEU A 32 8.76 -0.09 -1.23
CA LEU A 32 7.78 -0.26 -0.14
C LEU A 32 8.36 -1.12 0.99
N LYS A 33 8.95 -2.27 0.64
CA LYS A 33 9.64 -3.18 1.57
C LYS A 33 10.79 -2.46 2.29
N ALA A 34 11.65 -1.79 1.55
CA ALA A 34 12.76 -1.03 2.12
C ALA A 34 12.29 0.02 3.14
N GLY A 35 11.15 0.66 2.89
CA GLY A 35 10.55 1.61 3.84
C GLY A 35 10.05 0.92 5.12
N ILE A 36 9.42 -0.25 5.00
CA ILE A 36 8.98 -1.05 6.16
C ILE A 36 10.19 -1.55 6.96
N ASP A 37 11.16 -2.15 6.27
CA ASP A 37 12.37 -2.71 6.89
C ASP A 37 13.15 -1.65 7.66
N ARG A 38 13.28 -0.44 7.07
CA ARG A 38 13.91 0.70 7.74
C ARG A 38 13.19 1.07 9.03
N ALA A 39 11.86 1.17 9.02
CA ALA A 39 11.08 1.52 10.21
C ALA A 39 11.23 0.47 11.33
N TYR A 40 11.27 -0.83 10.97
CA TYR A 40 11.50 -1.91 11.91
C TYR A 40 12.94 -1.91 12.46
N ALA A 41 13.94 -1.69 11.60
CA ALA A 41 15.35 -1.65 11.98
C ALA A 41 15.65 -0.54 12.99
N GLU A 42 15.03 0.64 12.83
CA GLU A 42 15.16 1.75 13.77
C GLU A 42 14.59 1.45 15.17
N LYS A 43 13.71 0.44 15.27
CA LYS A 43 13.20 -0.10 16.54
C LYS A 43 13.96 -1.35 17.02
N GLY A 44 15.07 -1.72 16.37
CA GLY A 44 15.82 -2.92 16.67
C GLY A 44 15.07 -4.22 16.36
N LYS A 45 14.08 -4.18 15.44
CA LYS A 45 13.24 -5.29 15.03
C LYS A 45 13.52 -5.67 13.57
N VAL A 46 13.09 -6.87 13.18
CA VAL A 46 13.15 -7.34 11.79
C VAL A 46 11.72 -7.60 11.31
N PHE A 47 11.38 -7.06 10.14
CA PHE A 47 10.10 -7.36 9.53
C PHE A 47 10.15 -8.70 8.79
N ASN A 48 9.18 -9.58 9.02
CA ASN A 48 9.14 -10.92 8.43
C ASN A 48 7.73 -11.42 8.09
N LYS A 49 6.71 -10.56 8.19
CA LYS A 49 5.32 -10.96 7.93
C LYS A 49 4.91 -10.61 6.50
N TYR A 50 5.45 -11.35 5.55
CA TYR A 50 5.04 -11.30 4.15
C TYR A 50 3.97 -12.37 3.87
N ILE A 51 2.87 -11.97 3.22
CA ILE A 51 1.83 -12.86 2.70
C ILE A 51 1.96 -12.83 1.18
N SER A 52 2.72 -13.78 0.65
CA SER A 52 3.14 -13.80 -0.75
C SER A 52 2.37 -14.86 -1.54
N TYR A 53 1.96 -14.55 -2.78
CA TYR A 53 1.32 -15.47 -3.72
C TYR A 53 1.75 -15.18 -5.16
N ASP A 54 1.43 -16.10 -6.09
CA ASP A 54 2.05 -16.12 -7.42
C ASP A 54 1.33 -15.29 -8.50
N ASP A 55 0.10 -14.82 -8.25
CA ASP A 55 -0.74 -14.17 -9.26
C ASP A 55 -1.26 -12.81 -8.77
N ASN A 56 -1.54 -11.90 -9.70
CA ASN A 56 -1.95 -10.53 -9.41
C ASN A 56 -3.43 -10.23 -9.71
N ASN A 57 -4.21 -11.21 -10.17
CA ASN A 57 -5.63 -10.99 -10.39
C ASN A 57 -6.44 -11.18 -9.10
N TYR A 58 -7.58 -10.49 -9.04
CA TYR A 58 -8.45 -10.52 -7.86
C TYR A 58 -8.86 -11.94 -7.44
N LYS A 59 -9.25 -12.79 -8.40
CA LYS A 59 -9.77 -14.13 -8.10
C LYS A 59 -8.72 -15.02 -7.43
N SER A 60 -7.50 -15.04 -7.95
CA SER A 60 -6.40 -15.79 -7.37
C SER A 60 -6.00 -15.23 -6.00
N SER A 61 -5.91 -13.91 -5.88
CA SER A 61 -5.65 -13.23 -4.61
C SER A 61 -6.71 -13.59 -3.56
N PHE A 62 -7.98 -13.50 -3.93
CA PHE A 62 -9.08 -13.80 -3.02
C PHE A 62 -9.09 -15.26 -2.58
N ASN A 63 -8.95 -16.22 -3.50
CA ASN A 63 -8.92 -17.63 -3.15
C ASN A 63 -7.78 -17.96 -2.18
N PHE A 64 -6.58 -17.48 -2.48
CA PHE A 64 -5.43 -17.67 -1.60
C PHE A 64 -5.65 -17.05 -0.22
N LEU A 65 -6.10 -15.80 -0.16
CA LEU A 65 -6.30 -15.08 1.10
C LEU A 65 -7.48 -15.64 1.91
N SER A 66 -8.55 -16.12 1.27
CA SER A 66 -9.65 -16.80 1.96
C SER A 66 -9.15 -18.05 2.66
N ASP A 67 -8.35 -18.89 1.99
CA ASP A 67 -7.78 -20.08 2.61
C ASP A 67 -6.74 -19.73 3.68
N TYR A 68 -5.96 -18.67 3.47
CA TYR A 68 -5.01 -18.19 4.46
C TYR A 68 -5.70 -17.73 5.75
N TYR A 69 -6.70 -16.84 5.67
CA TYR A 69 -7.37 -16.28 6.85
C TYR A 69 -8.36 -17.22 7.55
N LYS A 70 -8.74 -18.34 6.94
CA LYS A 70 -9.44 -19.44 7.65
C LYS A 70 -8.57 -20.06 8.75
N ASN A 71 -7.25 -20.08 8.53
CA ASN A 71 -6.29 -20.74 9.42
C ASN A 71 -5.36 -19.77 10.15
N ASN A 72 -5.33 -18.50 9.77
CA ASN A 72 -4.44 -17.50 10.33
C ASN A 72 -5.23 -16.23 10.67
N ARG A 73 -5.00 -15.71 11.86
CA ARG A 73 -5.55 -14.42 12.25
C ARG A 73 -4.86 -13.30 11.45
N PRO A 74 -5.59 -12.30 10.95
CA PRO A 74 -4.98 -11.14 10.33
C PRO A 74 -4.14 -10.34 11.32
N SER A 75 -3.06 -9.76 10.86
CA SER A 75 -2.27 -8.79 11.63
C SER A 75 -3.11 -7.55 11.96
N LYS A 76 -2.72 -6.81 13.00
CA LYS A 76 -3.41 -5.57 13.39
C LYS A 76 -3.42 -4.52 12.29
N LEU A 77 -2.38 -4.48 11.47
CA LEU A 77 -2.34 -3.74 10.21
C LEU A 77 -1.98 -4.68 9.07
N VAL A 78 -2.79 -4.67 8.03
CA VAL A 78 -2.50 -5.30 6.74
C VAL A 78 -2.22 -4.20 5.72
N ILE A 79 -1.05 -4.23 5.11
CA ILE A 79 -0.66 -3.32 4.03
C ILE A 79 -0.77 -4.07 2.70
N THR A 80 -1.37 -3.43 1.72
CA THR A 80 -1.45 -3.93 0.35
C THR A 80 -0.93 -2.87 -0.62
N PHE A 81 -0.38 -3.29 -1.73
CA PHE A 81 0.08 -2.36 -2.75
C PHE A 81 -1.04 -1.94 -3.71
N ARG A 82 -1.82 -2.90 -4.22
CA ARG A 82 -2.85 -2.69 -5.25
C ARG A 82 -4.27 -2.78 -4.68
N ASP A 83 -5.20 -2.14 -5.37
CA ASP A 83 -6.63 -2.15 -5.09
C ASP A 83 -7.23 -3.58 -5.12
N SER A 84 -6.86 -4.39 -6.11
CA SER A 84 -7.31 -5.79 -6.22
C SER A 84 -6.90 -6.62 -5.01
N GLN A 85 -5.68 -6.43 -4.49
CA GLN A 85 -5.19 -7.05 -3.27
C GLN A 85 -5.98 -6.57 -2.05
N ALA A 86 -6.19 -5.26 -1.93
CA ALA A 86 -6.93 -4.67 -0.81
C ALA A 86 -8.38 -5.18 -0.75
N ILE A 87 -9.06 -5.26 -1.90
CA ILE A 87 -10.42 -5.78 -1.97
C ILE A 87 -10.44 -7.28 -1.63
N ALA A 88 -9.43 -8.04 -2.09
CA ALA A 88 -9.31 -9.46 -1.78
C ALA A 88 -9.07 -9.70 -0.28
N VAL A 89 -8.19 -8.92 0.37
CA VAL A 89 -7.96 -8.96 1.83
C VAL A 89 -9.25 -8.63 2.57
N LEU A 90 -9.92 -7.53 2.21
CA LEU A 90 -11.16 -7.11 2.87
C LEU A 90 -12.21 -8.22 2.83
N ASN A 91 -12.49 -8.76 1.65
CA ASN A 91 -13.50 -9.78 1.47
C ASN A 91 -13.11 -11.11 2.16
N ALA A 92 -11.84 -11.51 2.08
CA ALA A 92 -11.35 -12.73 2.72
C ALA A 92 -11.40 -12.64 4.26
N CYS A 93 -11.06 -11.49 4.83
CA CYS A 93 -11.19 -11.24 6.27
C CYS A 93 -12.66 -11.29 6.71
N GLN A 94 -13.56 -10.65 5.97
CA GLN A 94 -15.00 -10.66 6.27
C GLN A 94 -15.59 -12.07 6.16
N GLU A 95 -15.19 -12.86 5.15
CA GLU A 95 -15.62 -14.26 4.99
C GLU A 95 -15.13 -15.16 6.13
N ALA A 96 -13.93 -14.87 6.66
CA ALA A 96 -13.38 -15.54 7.83
C ALA A 96 -13.96 -15.05 9.18
N GLY A 97 -14.90 -14.09 9.15
CA GLY A 97 -15.59 -13.56 10.33
C GLY A 97 -14.86 -12.42 11.03
N TYR A 98 -13.83 -11.85 10.44
CA TYR A 98 -13.13 -10.67 10.98
C TYR A 98 -13.77 -9.38 10.52
N SER A 99 -13.86 -8.41 11.43
CA SER A 99 -14.39 -7.07 11.18
C SER A 99 -13.26 -6.05 11.00
N LEU A 100 -13.41 -5.16 10.00
CA LEU A 100 -12.51 -4.04 9.79
C LEU A 100 -13.27 -2.73 10.12
N PRO A 101 -12.66 -1.81 10.89
CA PRO A 101 -11.27 -1.82 11.40
C PRO A 101 -11.09 -2.47 12.79
N GLU A 102 -12.08 -3.15 13.37
CA GLU A 102 -12.08 -3.60 14.76
C GLU A 102 -11.03 -4.67 15.03
N ASP A 103 -10.99 -5.73 14.23
CA ASP A 103 -10.06 -6.86 14.38
C ASP A 103 -8.72 -6.59 13.71
N CYS A 104 -8.74 -6.00 12.51
CA CYS A 104 -7.58 -5.60 11.75
C CYS A 104 -7.84 -4.32 10.97
N GLU A 105 -6.83 -3.50 10.80
CA GLU A 105 -6.85 -2.34 9.93
C GLU A 105 -6.23 -2.69 8.56
N LEU A 106 -6.74 -2.06 7.49
CA LEU A 106 -6.27 -2.29 6.13
C LEU A 106 -5.93 -0.97 5.46
N VAL A 107 -4.72 -0.89 4.91
CA VAL A 107 -4.26 0.26 4.12
C VAL A 107 -3.78 -0.21 2.76
N CYS A 108 -4.26 0.44 1.71
CA CYS A 108 -3.79 0.25 0.34
C CYS A 108 -2.87 1.40 -0.08
N VAL A 109 -1.71 1.06 -0.66
CA VAL A 109 -0.75 2.08 -1.12
C VAL A 109 -1.29 2.84 -2.34
N LEU A 110 -1.85 2.13 -3.31
CA LEU A 110 -2.44 2.77 -4.48
C LEU A 110 -3.92 3.06 -4.25
N ASN A 111 -4.36 4.28 -4.58
CA ASN A 111 -5.77 4.64 -4.58
C ASN A 111 -6.41 4.31 -5.93
N ASN A 112 -7.64 3.79 -5.90
CA ASN A 112 -8.45 3.59 -7.08
C ASN A 112 -9.94 3.81 -6.72
N LYS A 113 -10.76 4.15 -7.72
CA LYS A 113 -12.20 4.32 -7.57
C LYS A 113 -12.91 3.09 -6.97
N TYR A 114 -12.41 1.89 -7.23
CA TYR A 114 -12.98 0.65 -6.69
C TYR A 114 -12.89 0.55 -5.16
N LEU A 115 -11.89 1.16 -4.55
CA LEU A 115 -11.73 1.21 -3.09
C LEU A 115 -12.83 2.04 -2.39
N THR A 116 -13.48 2.94 -3.14
CA THR A 116 -14.61 3.72 -2.61
C THR A 116 -15.95 2.98 -2.72
N MET A 117 -15.98 1.85 -3.44
CA MET A 117 -17.17 1.00 -3.60
C MET A 117 -17.22 -0.12 -2.56
N THR A 118 -16.16 -0.33 -1.79
CA THR A 118 -16.11 -1.35 -0.73
C THR A 118 -16.88 -0.93 0.53
N ARG A 119 -17.19 -1.89 1.39
CA ARG A 119 -17.82 -1.66 2.71
C ARG A 119 -17.09 -2.50 3.77
N PRO A 120 -16.37 -1.85 4.69
CA PRO A 120 -16.04 -0.43 4.76
C PRO A 120 -15.16 0.04 3.59
N ASN A 121 -15.12 1.37 3.35
CA ASN A 121 -14.25 1.94 2.32
C ASN A 121 -12.77 1.80 2.74
N VAL A 122 -11.93 1.34 1.82
CA VAL A 122 -10.51 1.09 2.11
C VAL A 122 -9.72 2.39 2.22
N THR A 123 -8.98 2.54 3.32
CA THR A 123 -7.99 3.61 3.52
C THR A 123 -6.86 3.46 2.51
N SER A 124 -6.47 4.54 1.87
CA SER A 124 -5.47 4.52 0.80
C SER A 124 -4.72 5.84 0.70
N TYR A 125 -3.54 5.81 0.06
CA TYR A 125 -2.84 7.05 -0.24
C TYR A 125 -3.41 7.69 -1.50
N ASN A 126 -3.66 9.00 -1.42
CA ASN A 126 -3.96 9.82 -2.58
C ASN A 126 -2.65 10.34 -3.17
N ILE A 127 -2.36 9.89 -4.38
CA ILE A 127 -1.25 10.37 -5.20
C ILE A 127 -1.85 11.36 -6.21
N PRO A 128 -1.28 12.56 -6.40
CA PRO A 128 -1.85 13.56 -7.30
C PRO A 128 -1.56 13.20 -8.77
N GLU A 129 -2.24 12.19 -9.29
CA GLU A 129 -2.00 11.61 -10.63
C GLU A 129 -2.14 12.66 -11.76
N TYR A 130 -3.11 13.57 -11.63
CA TYR A 130 -3.30 14.66 -12.59
C TYR A 130 -2.09 15.62 -12.61
N ASP A 131 -1.63 16.04 -11.44
CA ASP A 131 -0.49 16.93 -11.31
C ASP A 131 0.81 16.23 -11.75
N LEU A 132 0.94 14.94 -11.46
CA LEU A 132 2.05 14.11 -11.92
C LEU A 132 2.11 14.10 -13.46
N GLY A 133 0.98 13.88 -14.13
CA GLY A 133 0.88 13.96 -15.58
C GLY A 133 1.23 15.34 -16.13
N ALA A 134 0.70 16.39 -15.51
CA ALA A 134 0.96 17.77 -15.93
C ALA A 134 2.45 18.16 -15.76
N VAL A 135 3.06 17.74 -14.65
CA VAL A 135 4.49 17.98 -14.38
C VAL A 135 5.36 17.20 -15.38
N ALA A 136 5.04 15.93 -15.62
CA ALA A 136 5.75 15.10 -16.58
C ALA A 136 5.71 15.70 -18.00
N MET A 137 4.54 16.19 -18.45
CA MET A 137 4.40 16.84 -19.75
C MET A 137 5.19 18.14 -19.85
N ARG A 138 5.20 18.97 -18.81
CA ARG A 138 6.02 20.19 -18.78
C ARG A 138 7.50 19.86 -18.86
N LEU A 139 7.95 18.86 -18.10
CA LEU A 139 9.34 18.43 -18.11
C LEU A 139 9.75 17.93 -19.49
N LEU A 140 8.92 17.06 -20.11
CA LEU A 140 9.16 16.56 -21.45
C LEU A 140 9.24 17.69 -22.48
N THR A 141 8.30 18.66 -22.44
CA THR A 141 8.30 19.80 -23.35
C THR A 141 9.58 20.60 -23.23
N LYS A 142 10.04 20.89 -22.00
CA LYS A 142 11.31 21.57 -21.77
C LYS A 142 12.52 20.80 -22.32
N MET A 143 12.54 19.48 -22.10
CA MET A 143 13.61 18.63 -22.65
C MET A 143 13.63 18.63 -24.18
N LEU A 144 12.48 18.72 -24.85
CA LEU A 144 12.37 18.74 -26.30
C LEU A 144 12.82 20.05 -26.92
N VAL A 145 12.69 21.17 -26.18
CA VAL A 145 13.18 22.50 -26.64
C VAL A 145 14.60 22.82 -26.14
N ASP A 146 15.29 21.84 -25.61
CA ASP A 146 16.67 21.91 -25.09
C ASP A 146 16.88 23.06 -24.06
N ASP A 147 15.88 23.21 -23.18
CA ASP A 147 15.93 24.19 -22.08
C ASP A 147 16.94 23.74 -21.02
N ASP A 148 18.03 24.50 -20.87
CA ASP A 148 19.11 24.22 -19.92
C ASP A 148 18.63 24.11 -18.46
N SER A 149 17.49 24.72 -18.12
CA SER A 149 16.90 24.62 -16.76
C SER A 149 16.49 23.21 -16.33
N VAL A 150 16.43 22.27 -17.26
CA VAL A 150 16.04 20.88 -17.02
C VAL A 150 17.24 19.95 -16.81
N LYS A 151 18.45 20.38 -17.20
CA LYS A 151 19.66 19.53 -17.15
C LYS A 151 19.99 19.09 -15.71
N ASP A 152 19.72 19.92 -14.73
CA ASP A 152 20.09 19.72 -13.33
C ASP A 152 18.94 19.21 -12.43
N ASN A 153 17.70 19.16 -12.91
CA ASN A 153 16.54 18.85 -12.07
C ASN A 153 15.55 17.91 -12.79
N LYS A 154 15.97 16.66 -13.01
CA LYS A 154 15.16 15.63 -13.69
C LYS A 154 14.24 14.87 -12.74
N ASP A 155 14.55 14.88 -11.44
CA ASP A 155 13.81 14.18 -10.41
C ASP A 155 12.91 15.17 -9.66
N ILE A 156 11.59 15.01 -9.83
CA ILE A 156 10.58 15.82 -9.14
C ILE A 156 9.81 14.92 -8.18
N GLU A 157 9.99 15.16 -6.88
CA GLU A 157 9.26 14.46 -5.85
C GLU A 157 7.85 15.09 -5.69
N MET A 158 6.82 14.24 -5.76
CA MET A 158 5.42 14.66 -5.57
C MET A 158 4.93 14.32 -4.18
N SER A 159 4.11 15.18 -3.61
CA SER A 159 3.48 14.93 -2.31
C SER A 159 2.40 13.85 -2.40
N TYR A 160 2.16 13.17 -1.29
CA TYR A 160 1.10 12.18 -1.14
C TYR A 160 0.37 12.39 0.20
N VAL A 161 -0.88 11.98 0.28
CA VAL A 161 -1.70 12.11 1.50
C VAL A 161 -2.39 10.80 1.81
N LEU A 162 -2.28 10.35 3.07
CA LEU A 162 -3.08 9.21 3.55
C LEU A 162 -4.52 9.65 3.78
N MET A 163 -5.42 9.08 3.01
CA MET A 163 -6.86 9.29 3.12
C MET A 163 -7.45 8.22 4.03
N SER A 164 -7.56 8.52 5.34
CA SER A 164 -8.22 7.62 6.29
C SER A 164 -9.70 7.49 5.94
N LYS A 165 -10.16 6.23 5.88
CA LYS A 165 -11.52 5.84 5.55
C LYS A 165 -11.99 4.75 6.52
N GLY A 166 -12.99 3.97 6.16
CA GLY A 166 -13.64 3.01 7.05
C GLY A 166 -12.80 1.80 7.48
N THR A 167 -11.64 1.52 6.88
CA THR A 167 -10.79 0.38 7.27
C THR A 167 -9.67 0.72 8.24
N THR A 168 -9.60 1.96 8.74
CA THR A 168 -8.65 2.38 9.80
C THR A 168 -9.33 3.24 10.84
N LYS A 169 -8.77 3.24 12.06
CA LYS A 169 -9.23 4.07 13.20
C LYS A 169 -8.49 5.40 13.26
#